data_43ffdaafb5eab2bf90b12e8a0a3c886e
#
_entry.id   43ffdaafb5eab2bf90b12e8a0a3c886e
#
_cell.length_a   1.000
_cell.length_b   1.000
_cell.length_c   1.000
_cell.angle_alpha   90.00
_cell.angle_beta   90.00
_cell.angle_gamma   90.00
#
_symmetry.space_group_name_H-M   'P 1'
#
loop_
_entity.id
_entity.type
_entity.pdbx_description
1 polymer ?
#
loop_
_entity_poly.entity_id
_entity_poly.type
_entity_poly.pdbx_seq_one_letter_code
_entity_poly.pdbx_strand_id
1 'polypeptide(L)'
;MIPGFGLTLGYTMLYLSLLVLIPLSATFIRSLGSGWGHFWAVVTAPRVVASLRLSFGAALLAAAVNAVFGLVIAWVLVRYKFAGKRLIDAIVDLPFALPTAVAGIALTALYAPNGWLGRSLQPLGIHVAFTPLGVVVALIFISLPFVVRTLQPVLEELDNDVEQAAATLGASEWQTFARVILPALWPALLTGFALAFARAVGEYGSVIFIAGNMPMKSEIAPLLIITKLEQYDYAGATAIAVVMLVLSFALMLGINALQSWALNRHAGA
;
A
#
# COMPACT_ATOMS: atom_id res chain seq x y z
N MET A 1 6.58 33.44 18.68
CA MET A 1 6.35 33.07 17.27
C MET A 1 7.68 33.16 16.56
N ILE A 2 8.03 32.16 15.75
CA ILE A 2 9.29 32.14 14.97
C ILE A 2 9.21 33.27 13.93
N PRO A 3 10.23 34.15 13.82
CA PRO A 3 10.24 35.20 12.82
C PRO A 3 10.18 34.58 11.42
N GLY A 4 9.26 35.07 10.56
CA GLY A 4 9.03 34.53 9.21
C GLY A 4 7.91 33.50 9.06
N PHE A 5 7.25 33.08 10.16
CA PHE A 5 6.17 32.06 10.10
C PHE A 5 5.05 32.41 9.10
N GLY A 6 4.61 33.66 9.06
CA GLY A 6 3.57 34.11 8.10
C GLY A 6 3.98 33.96 6.64
N LEU A 7 5.23 34.28 6.30
CA LEU A 7 5.75 34.15 4.94
C LEU A 7 5.90 32.68 4.54
N THR A 8 6.45 31.84 5.42
CA THR A 8 6.61 30.41 5.16
C THR A 8 5.26 29.72 5.03
N LEU A 9 4.29 30.01 5.91
CA LEU A 9 2.95 29.48 5.81
C LEU A 9 2.26 29.90 4.52
N GLY A 10 2.34 31.21 4.16
CA GLY A 10 1.77 31.73 2.92
C GLY A 10 2.34 31.05 1.68
N TYR A 11 3.67 30.90 1.61
CA TYR A 11 4.33 30.19 0.52
C TYR A 11 3.93 28.72 0.44
N THR A 12 3.90 28.02 1.59
CA THR A 12 3.49 26.61 1.65
C THR A 12 2.05 26.43 1.18
N MET A 13 1.14 27.30 1.64
CA MET A 13 -0.27 27.25 1.22
C MET A 13 -0.44 27.55 -0.27
N LEU A 14 0.30 28.55 -0.79
CA LEU A 14 0.29 28.85 -2.22
C LEU A 14 0.78 27.66 -3.05
N TYR A 15 1.91 27.07 -2.67
CA TYR A 15 2.50 25.92 -3.34
C TYR A 15 1.57 24.71 -3.34
N LEU A 16 1.02 24.34 -2.18
CA LEU A 16 0.05 23.24 -2.05
C LEU A 16 -1.23 23.53 -2.84
N SER A 17 -1.73 24.76 -2.81
CA SER A 17 -2.94 25.11 -3.56
C SER A 17 -2.71 24.98 -5.06
N LEU A 18 -1.60 25.47 -5.58
CA LEU A 18 -1.29 25.48 -7.01
C LEU A 18 -1.03 24.07 -7.54
N LEU A 19 -0.26 23.25 -6.82
CA LEU A 19 0.16 21.93 -7.30
C LEU A 19 -0.79 20.81 -6.93
N VAL A 20 -1.57 20.94 -5.85
CA VAL A 20 -2.42 19.85 -5.35
C VAL A 20 -3.89 20.23 -5.43
N LEU A 21 -4.32 21.34 -4.78
CA LEU A 21 -5.75 21.65 -4.66
C LEU A 21 -6.39 22.05 -5.99
N ILE A 22 -5.71 22.82 -6.83
CA ILE A 22 -6.25 23.25 -8.13
C ILE A 22 -6.44 22.04 -9.08
N PRO A 23 -5.43 21.17 -9.33
CA PRO A 23 -5.63 19.99 -10.18
C PRO A 23 -6.69 19.03 -9.63
N LEU A 24 -6.74 18.82 -8.31
CA LEU A 24 -7.77 17.97 -7.71
C LEU A 24 -9.16 18.58 -7.89
N SER A 25 -9.34 19.87 -7.58
CA SER A 25 -10.65 20.53 -7.77
C SER A 25 -11.10 20.51 -9.23
N ALA A 26 -10.17 20.69 -10.18
CA ALA A 26 -10.49 20.57 -11.60
C ALA A 26 -10.99 19.16 -11.97
N THR A 27 -10.45 18.11 -11.37
CA THR A 27 -10.92 16.73 -11.55
C THR A 27 -12.36 16.56 -11.04
N PHE A 28 -12.67 17.10 -9.85
CA PHE A 28 -14.03 17.10 -9.30
C PHE A 28 -15.01 17.86 -10.17
N ILE A 29 -14.67 19.09 -10.59
CA ILE A 29 -15.53 19.90 -11.44
C ILE A 29 -15.81 19.18 -12.76
N ARG A 30 -14.79 18.59 -13.37
CA ARG A 30 -14.91 17.90 -14.64
C ARG A 30 -15.75 16.62 -14.53
N SER A 31 -15.66 15.89 -13.42
CA SER A 31 -16.45 14.66 -13.18
C SER A 31 -17.96 14.96 -13.08
N LEU A 32 -18.32 16.14 -12.59
CA LEU A 32 -19.71 16.58 -12.44
C LEU A 32 -20.22 17.35 -13.66
N GLY A 33 -19.35 17.75 -14.58
CA GLY A 33 -19.69 18.52 -15.77
C GLY A 33 -20.69 17.84 -16.70
N SER A 34 -20.76 16.51 -16.69
CA SER A 34 -21.75 15.71 -17.45
C SER A 34 -23.04 15.44 -16.68
N GLY A 35 -23.20 16.03 -15.48
CA GLY A 35 -24.36 15.91 -14.60
C GLY A 35 -24.33 14.71 -13.64
N TRP A 36 -25.06 14.86 -12.54
CA TRP A 36 -25.15 13.86 -11.46
C TRP A 36 -25.61 12.47 -11.93
N GLY A 37 -26.58 12.44 -12.85
CA GLY A 37 -27.12 11.17 -13.39
C GLY A 37 -26.04 10.38 -14.14
N HIS A 38 -25.24 11.05 -14.97
CA HIS A 38 -24.14 10.43 -15.69
C HIS A 38 -23.05 9.94 -14.73
N PHE A 39 -22.67 10.74 -13.73
CA PHE A 39 -21.71 10.36 -12.70
C PHE A 39 -22.10 9.04 -12.02
N TRP A 40 -23.33 8.95 -11.53
CA TRP A 40 -23.81 7.74 -10.86
C TRP A 40 -23.92 6.55 -11.82
N ALA A 41 -24.35 6.75 -13.05
CA ALA A 41 -24.41 5.68 -14.05
C ALA A 41 -23.03 5.07 -14.32
N VAL A 42 -21.97 5.92 -14.38
CA VAL A 42 -20.59 5.46 -14.55
C VAL A 42 -20.10 4.72 -13.32
N VAL A 43 -20.22 5.32 -12.13
CA VAL A 43 -19.63 4.79 -10.89
C VAL A 43 -20.29 3.47 -10.46
N THR A 44 -21.60 3.32 -10.70
CA THR A 44 -22.35 2.10 -10.39
C THR A 44 -22.28 1.04 -11.50
N ALA A 45 -21.64 1.34 -12.62
CA ALA A 45 -21.47 0.36 -13.70
C ALA A 45 -20.74 -0.90 -13.16
N PRO A 46 -21.22 -2.12 -13.48
CA PRO A 46 -20.67 -3.36 -12.92
C PRO A 46 -19.15 -3.50 -13.12
N ARG A 47 -18.63 -3.05 -14.27
CA ARG A 47 -17.19 -3.06 -14.57
C ARG A 47 -16.40 -2.14 -13.63
N VAL A 48 -16.90 -0.95 -13.35
CA VAL A 48 -16.27 0.02 -12.45
C VAL A 48 -16.28 -0.51 -11.01
N VAL A 49 -17.41 -1.01 -10.55
CA VAL A 49 -17.53 -1.60 -9.21
C VAL A 49 -16.60 -2.79 -9.04
N ALA A 50 -16.48 -3.67 -10.05
CA ALA A 50 -15.58 -4.80 -10.03
C ALA A 50 -14.11 -4.34 -9.96
N SER A 51 -13.72 -3.34 -10.75
CA SER A 51 -12.34 -2.81 -10.76
C SER A 51 -11.98 -2.11 -9.44
N LEU A 52 -12.89 -1.33 -8.86
CA LEU A 52 -12.70 -0.72 -7.53
C LEU A 52 -12.56 -1.79 -6.45
N ARG A 53 -13.45 -2.79 -6.44
CA ARG A 53 -13.41 -3.89 -5.47
C ARG A 53 -12.09 -4.66 -5.56
N LEU A 54 -11.61 -4.94 -6.77
CA LEU A 54 -10.31 -5.59 -6.96
C LEU A 54 -9.16 -4.70 -6.48
N SER A 55 -9.13 -3.41 -6.85
CA SER A 55 -8.05 -2.50 -6.48
C SER A 55 -7.92 -2.36 -4.97
N PHE A 56 -9.01 -2.03 -4.29
CA PHE A 56 -9.01 -1.84 -2.84
C PHE A 56 -8.85 -3.15 -2.08
N GLY A 57 -9.49 -4.23 -2.54
CA GLY A 57 -9.38 -5.56 -1.92
C GLY A 57 -7.97 -6.13 -2.04
N ALA A 58 -7.35 -6.05 -3.23
CA ALA A 58 -5.98 -6.49 -3.45
C ALA A 58 -4.97 -5.65 -2.67
N ALA A 59 -5.15 -4.32 -2.61
CA ALA A 59 -4.30 -3.42 -1.84
C ALA A 59 -4.39 -3.71 -0.33
N LEU A 60 -5.60 -3.94 0.19
CA LEU A 60 -5.80 -4.28 1.60
C LEU A 60 -5.14 -5.63 1.94
N LEU A 61 -5.33 -6.63 1.08
CA LEU A 61 -4.71 -7.94 1.25
C LEU A 61 -3.17 -7.84 1.19
N ALA A 62 -2.63 -7.11 0.22
CA ALA A 62 -1.20 -6.90 0.10
C ALA A 62 -0.61 -6.20 1.33
N ALA A 63 -1.27 -5.14 1.83
CA ALA A 63 -0.85 -4.44 3.04
C ALA A 63 -0.92 -5.35 4.28
N ALA A 64 -1.95 -6.20 4.41
CA ALA A 64 -2.07 -7.14 5.51
C ALA A 64 -0.98 -8.23 5.47
N VAL A 65 -0.68 -8.78 4.29
CA VAL A 65 0.42 -9.73 4.09
C VAL A 65 1.75 -9.07 4.44
N ASN A 66 1.97 -7.84 3.97
CA ASN A 66 3.18 -7.08 4.26
C ASN A 66 3.29 -6.68 5.74
N ALA A 67 2.19 -6.45 6.45
CA ALA A 67 2.22 -6.22 7.88
C ALA A 67 2.80 -7.42 8.64
N VAL A 68 2.42 -8.63 8.25
CA VAL A 68 2.92 -9.87 8.86
C VAL A 68 4.37 -10.14 8.45
N PHE A 69 4.62 -10.27 7.14
CA PHE A 69 5.96 -10.63 6.65
C PHE A 69 6.97 -9.51 6.78
N GLY A 70 6.54 -8.25 6.65
CA GLY A 70 7.38 -7.08 6.87
C GLY A 70 7.83 -6.97 8.33
N LEU A 71 6.96 -7.31 9.29
CA LEU A 71 7.33 -7.41 10.70
C LEU A 71 8.41 -8.50 10.92
N VAL A 72 8.23 -9.68 10.33
CA VAL A 72 9.22 -10.77 10.41
C VAL A 72 10.55 -10.34 9.80
N ILE A 73 10.53 -9.72 8.61
CA ILE A 73 11.74 -9.24 7.94
C ILE A 73 12.43 -8.16 8.75
N ALA A 74 11.70 -7.15 9.24
CA ALA A 74 12.25 -6.09 10.08
C ALA A 74 12.87 -6.67 11.37
N TRP A 75 12.18 -7.60 12.00
CA TRP A 75 12.67 -8.31 13.17
C TRP A 75 14.00 -9.01 12.91
N VAL A 76 14.07 -9.82 11.84
CA VAL A 76 15.30 -10.55 11.46
C VAL A 76 16.42 -9.57 11.14
N LEU A 77 16.14 -8.50 10.39
CA LEU A 77 17.14 -7.50 10.03
C LEU A 77 17.66 -6.70 11.23
N VAL A 78 16.87 -6.48 12.26
CA VAL A 78 17.30 -5.72 13.45
C VAL A 78 17.99 -6.64 14.46
N ARG A 79 17.32 -7.73 14.84
CA ARG A 79 17.71 -8.55 16.00
C ARG A 79 18.82 -9.58 15.71
N TYR A 80 19.00 -10.00 14.46
CA TYR A 80 19.98 -11.02 14.14
C TYR A 80 21.21 -10.47 13.39
N LYS A 81 22.36 -11.09 13.68
CA LYS A 81 23.62 -10.86 12.94
C LYS A 81 23.94 -12.10 12.13
N PHE A 82 23.95 -11.99 10.82
CA PHE A 82 24.23 -13.10 9.90
C PHE A 82 24.94 -12.61 8.64
N ALA A 83 25.64 -13.54 7.97
CA ALA A 83 26.28 -13.24 6.70
C ALA A 83 25.23 -12.92 5.62
N GLY A 84 25.44 -11.84 4.86
CA GLY A 84 24.47 -11.41 3.83
C GLY A 84 23.35 -10.48 4.32
N LYS A 85 23.30 -10.10 5.61
CA LYS A 85 22.29 -9.16 6.14
C LYS A 85 22.15 -7.90 5.28
N ARG A 86 23.28 -7.27 4.90
CA ARG A 86 23.29 -6.06 4.05
C ARG A 86 22.67 -6.30 2.67
N LEU A 87 22.86 -7.49 2.12
CA LEU A 87 22.27 -7.85 0.83
C LEU A 87 20.75 -7.99 0.94
N ILE A 88 20.25 -8.68 1.98
CA ILE A 88 18.81 -8.81 2.21
C ILE A 88 18.19 -7.45 2.48
N ASP A 89 18.85 -6.61 3.27
CA ASP A 89 18.41 -5.25 3.54
C ASP A 89 18.30 -4.41 2.24
N ALA A 90 19.29 -4.50 1.35
CA ALA A 90 19.26 -3.86 0.04
C ALA A 90 18.16 -4.44 -0.89
N ILE A 91 17.87 -5.75 -0.81
CA ILE A 91 16.78 -6.38 -1.58
C ILE A 91 15.41 -5.86 -1.13
N VAL A 92 15.23 -5.54 0.15
CA VAL A 92 13.99 -4.90 0.64
C VAL A 92 13.74 -3.56 -0.05
N ASP A 93 14.80 -2.79 -0.38
CA ASP A 93 14.68 -1.50 -1.05
C ASP A 93 14.58 -1.60 -2.58
N LEU A 94 14.74 -2.79 -3.15
CA LEU A 94 14.69 -3.00 -4.59
C LEU A 94 13.44 -2.41 -5.26
N PRO A 95 12.22 -2.52 -4.67
CA PRO A 95 11.01 -1.90 -5.23
C PRO A 95 11.08 -0.37 -5.35
N PHE A 96 11.88 0.31 -4.53
CA PHE A 96 12.09 1.76 -4.65
C PHE A 96 13.05 2.12 -5.79
N ALA A 97 14.02 1.26 -6.06
CA ALA A 97 15.05 1.49 -7.07
C ALA A 97 14.57 1.13 -8.50
N LEU A 98 13.65 0.17 -8.61
CA LEU A 98 13.15 -0.30 -9.91
C LEU A 98 12.00 0.58 -10.42
N PRO A 99 12.00 0.96 -11.71
CA PRO A 99 10.79 1.44 -12.37
C PRO A 99 9.67 0.40 -12.23
N THR A 100 8.47 0.84 -11.83
CA THR A 100 7.35 -0.10 -11.56
C THR A 100 7.00 -0.98 -12.76
N ALA A 101 7.11 -0.45 -13.97
CA ALA A 101 6.93 -1.22 -15.21
C ALA A 101 7.93 -2.38 -15.32
N VAL A 102 9.20 -2.14 -14.99
CA VAL A 102 10.25 -3.18 -15.03
C VAL A 102 9.96 -4.27 -14.00
N ALA A 103 9.54 -3.88 -12.79
CA ALA A 103 9.11 -4.83 -11.78
C ALA A 103 7.94 -5.69 -12.25
N GLY A 104 6.94 -5.10 -12.91
CA GLY A 104 5.80 -5.81 -13.50
C GLY A 104 6.20 -6.82 -14.56
N ILE A 105 7.08 -6.42 -15.48
CA ILE A 105 7.62 -7.31 -16.54
C ILE A 105 8.39 -8.48 -15.90
N ALA A 106 9.27 -8.20 -14.93
CA ALA A 106 10.06 -9.21 -14.24
C ALA A 106 9.17 -10.22 -13.48
N LEU A 107 8.17 -9.72 -12.75
CA LEU A 107 7.20 -10.58 -12.05
C LEU A 107 6.38 -11.40 -13.04
N THR A 108 5.96 -10.81 -14.16
CA THR A 108 5.24 -11.54 -15.21
C THR A 108 6.09 -12.65 -15.79
N ALA A 109 7.34 -12.37 -16.16
CA ALA A 109 8.26 -13.37 -16.69
C ALA A 109 8.50 -14.53 -15.69
N LEU A 110 8.55 -14.21 -14.39
CA LEU A 110 8.76 -15.19 -13.33
C LEU A 110 7.54 -16.09 -13.09
N TYR A 111 6.34 -15.51 -13.11
CA TYR A 111 5.07 -16.16 -12.74
C TYR A 111 4.22 -16.60 -13.93
N ALA A 112 4.60 -16.28 -15.19
CA ALA A 112 3.92 -16.79 -16.37
C ALA A 112 3.96 -18.33 -16.42
N PRO A 113 3.04 -19.01 -17.12
CA PRO A 113 2.99 -20.49 -17.17
C PRO A 113 4.30 -21.15 -17.60
N ASN A 114 5.08 -20.45 -18.45
CA ASN A 114 6.41 -20.87 -18.90
C ASN A 114 7.56 -20.31 -18.03
N GLY A 115 7.26 -19.46 -17.04
CA GLY A 115 8.22 -18.86 -16.13
C GLY A 115 8.72 -19.86 -15.08
N TRP A 116 9.80 -19.51 -14.43
CA TRP A 116 10.46 -20.37 -13.45
C TRP A 116 9.54 -20.75 -12.28
N LEU A 117 8.91 -19.77 -11.62
CA LEU A 117 7.94 -20.04 -10.53
C LEU A 117 6.59 -20.49 -11.08
N GLY A 118 6.11 -19.90 -12.18
CA GLY A 118 4.82 -20.26 -12.78
C GLY A 118 4.75 -21.73 -13.12
N ARG A 119 5.79 -22.29 -13.74
CA ARG A 119 5.88 -23.72 -14.07
C ARG A 119 5.78 -24.62 -12.82
N SER A 120 6.40 -24.21 -11.70
CA SER A 120 6.37 -24.98 -10.46
C SER A 120 5.03 -24.90 -9.74
N LEU A 121 4.27 -23.81 -9.92
CA LEU A 121 2.95 -23.60 -9.33
C LEU A 121 1.82 -24.22 -10.15
N GLN A 122 2.03 -24.44 -11.45
CA GLN A 122 1.02 -24.97 -12.37
C GLN A 122 0.48 -26.37 -11.96
N PRO A 123 1.30 -27.34 -11.50
CA PRO A 123 0.79 -28.63 -11.03
C PRO A 123 -0.12 -28.53 -9.81
N LEU A 124 0.01 -27.43 -9.03
CA LEU A 124 -0.82 -27.15 -7.85
C LEU A 124 -2.12 -26.40 -8.24
N GLY A 125 -2.36 -26.14 -9.52
CA GLY A 125 -3.51 -25.39 -9.99
C GLY A 125 -3.42 -23.87 -9.69
N ILE A 126 -2.26 -23.38 -9.28
CA ILE A 126 -2.07 -21.96 -8.91
C ILE A 126 -1.56 -21.18 -10.12
N HIS A 127 -2.41 -20.31 -10.62
CA HIS A 127 -2.08 -19.37 -11.71
C HIS A 127 -1.93 -17.96 -11.13
N VAL A 128 -0.71 -17.40 -11.20
CA VAL A 128 -0.41 -16.06 -10.69
C VAL A 128 -0.52 -15.02 -11.79
N ALA A 129 0.30 -15.13 -12.83
CA ALA A 129 0.27 -14.18 -13.94
C ALA A 129 -1.08 -14.19 -14.66
N PHE A 130 -1.53 -13.00 -15.06
CA PHE A 130 -2.79 -12.74 -15.77
C PHE A 130 -4.06 -13.05 -14.95
N THR A 131 -3.94 -13.02 -13.63
CA THR A 131 -5.05 -13.26 -12.70
C THR A 131 -5.10 -12.20 -11.58
N PRO A 132 -6.18 -12.10 -10.81
CA PRO A 132 -6.24 -11.25 -9.60
C PRO A 132 -5.12 -11.55 -8.61
N LEU A 133 -4.64 -12.80 -8.54
CA LEU A 133 -3.52 -13.16 -7.67
C LEU A 133 -2.22 -12.47 -8.11
N GLY A 134 -2.00 -12.31 -9.41
CA GLY A 134 -0.88 -11.53 -9.94
C GLY A 134 -0.92 -10.06 -9.51
N VAL A 135 -2.12 -9.48 -9.46
CA VAL A 135 -2.29 -8.13 -8.91
C VAL A 135 -1.81 -8.07 -7.47
N VAL A 136 -2.27 -9.01 -6.62
CA VAL A 136 -1.86 -9.07 -5.20
C VAL A 136 -0.35 -9.24 -5.06
N VAL A 137 0.26 -10.14 -5.83
CA VAL A 137 1.72 -10.37 -5.80
C VAL A 137 2.51 -9.10 -6.16
N ALA A 138 2.09 -8.39 -7.21
CA ALA A 138 2.72 -7.13 -7.59
C ALA A 138 2.60 -6.07 -6.50
N LEU A 139 1.41 -5.96 -5.87
CA LEU A 139 1.17 -5.01 -4.80
C LEU A 139 1.96 -5.35 -3.52
N ILE A 140 2.10 -6.63 -3.18
CA ILE A 140 2.96 -7.09 -2.08
C ILE A 140 4.39 -6.65 -2.33
N PHE A 141 4.93 -6.93 -3.52
CA PHE A 141 6.30 -6.57 -3.88
C PHE A 141 6.54 -5.07 -3.74
N ILE A 142 5.70 -4.24 -4.35
CA ILE A 142 5.87 -2.77 -4.39
C ILE A 142 5.71 -2.13 -3.00
N SER A 143 4.85 -2.68 -2.14
CA SER A 143 4.51 -2.04 -0.86
C SER A 143 5.23 -2.64 0.36
N LEU A 144 5.98 -3.73 0.20
CA LEU A 144 6.76 -4.36 1.28
C LEU A 144 7.73 -3.41 2.00
N PRO A 145 8.54 -2.59 1.30
CA PRO A 145 9.51 -1.72 1.96
C PRO A 145 8.88 -0.76 2.96
N PHE A 146 7.65 -0.31 2.72
CA PHE A 146 6.97 0.65 3.59
C PHE A 146 6.76 0.11 5.00
N VAL A 147 6.38 -1.16 5.12
CA VAL A 147 6.22 -1.80 6.44
C VAL A 147 7.58 -2.02 7.10
N VAL A 148 8.53 -2.58 6.36
CA VAL A 148 9.87 -2.89 6.91
C VAL A 148 10.56 -1.63 7.40
N ARG A 149 10.61 -0.56 6.59
CA ARG A 149 11.30 0.69 6.92
C ARG A 149 10.60 1.51 8.02
N THR A 150 9.30 1.29 8.23
CA THR A 150 8.59 1.92 9.35
C THR A 150 8.88 1.19 10.68
N LEU A 151 9.07 -0.12 10.63
CA LEU A 151 9.30 -0.93 11.83
C LEU A 151 10.76 -0.96 12.30
N GLN A 152 11.72 -0.92 11.37
CA GLN A 152 13.15 -1.03 11.72
C GLN A 152 13.61 -0.01 12.76
N PRO A 153 13.37 1.31 12.61
CA PRO A 153 13.82 2.30 13.59
C PRO A 153 13.23 2.04 14.99
N VAL A 154 11.94 1.70 15.05
CA VAL A 154 11.26 1.43 16.33
C VAL A 154 11.81 0.18 17.00
N LEU A 155 12.16 -0.85 16.21
CA LEU A 155 12.82 -2.06 16.71
C LEU A 155 14.25 -1.79 17.20
N GLU A 156 14.96 -0.87 16.54
CA GLU A 156 16.33 -0.46 16.92
C GLU A 156 16.34 0.36 18.21
N GLU A 157 15.32 1.20 18.41
CA GLU A 157 15.13 2.03 19.61
C GLU A 157 14.59 1.25 20.81
N LEU A 158 14.04 0.04 20.59
CA LEU A 158 13.47 -0.76 21.66
C LEU A 158 14.59 -1.31 22.55
N ASP A 159 14.60 -0.85 23.80
CA ASP A 159 15.63 -1.19 24.77
C ASP A 159 15.59 -2.67 25.14
N ASN A 160 16.76 -3.33 25.06
CA ASN A 160 16.91 -4.74 25.45
C ASN A 160 16.63 -4.94 26.97
N ASP A 161 16.75 -3.89 27.77
CA ASP A 161 16.50 -3.97 29.21
C ASP A 161 15.06 -4.34 29.54
N VAL A 162 14.11 -3.94 28.70
CA VAL A 162 12.69 -4.30 28.85
C VAL A 162 12.47 -5.81 28.64
N GLU A 163 13.17 -6.40 27.67
CA GLU A 163 13.13 -7.85 27.42
C GLU A 163 13.80 -8.64 28.56
N GLN A 164 14.93 -8.14 29.06
CA GLN A 164 15.63 -8.74 30.20
C GLN A 164 14.79 -8.65 31.47
N ALA A 165 14.14 -7.53 31.74
CA ALA A 165 13.23 -7.37 32.87
C ALA A 165 12.06 -8.37 32.78
N ALA A 166 11.44 -8.54 31.60
CA ALA A 166 10.41 -9.54 31.40
C ALA A 166 10.91 -10.97 31.67
N ALA A 167 12.12 -11.29 31.21
CA ALA A 167 12.75 -12.60 31.45
C ALA A 167 13.03 -12.84 32.95
N THR A 168 13.48 -11.82 33.71
CA THR A 168 13.69 -11.93 35.15
C THR A 168 12.41 -12.17 35.95
N LEU A 169 11.25 -11.71 35.39
CA LEU A 169 9.93 -11.97 35.92
C LEU A 169 9.38 -13.33 35.49
N GLY A 170 10.15 -14.14 34.77
CA GLY A 170 9.77 -15.50 34.35
C GLY A 170 8.90 -15.55 33.09
N ALA A 171 8.82 -14.45 32.31
CA ALA A 171 8.12 -14.46 31.04
C ALA A 171 8.85 -15.33 29.99
N SER A 172 8.11 -16.15 29.25
CA SER A 172 8.64 -16.85 28.09
C SER A 172 8.89 -15.88 26.93
N GLU A 173 9.74 -16.25 25.96
CA GLU A 173 10.03 -15.44 24.76
C GLU A 173 8.75 -15.04 24.01
N TRP A 174 7.79 -15.95 23.88
CA TRP A 174 6.49 -15.67 23.27
C TRP A 174 5.65 -14.68 24.12
N GLN A 175 5.70 -14.79 25.44
CA GLN A 175 5.01 -13.84 26.32
C GLN A 175 5.63 -12.46 26.23
N THR A 176 6.96 -12.37 26.21
CA THR A 176 7.70 -11.11 26.00
C THR A 176 7.35 -10.50 24.65
N PHE A 177 7.38 -11.28 23.58
CA PHE A 177 6.99 -10.80 22.25
C PHE A 177 5.53 -10.29 22.25
N ALA A 178 4.57 -11.12 22.68
CA ALA A 178 3.15 -10.81 22.53
C ALA A 178 2.65 -9.72 23.49
N ARG A 179 3.24 -9.60 24.69
CA ARG A 179 2.76 -8.69 25.74
C ARG A 179 3.58 -7.43 25.92
N VAL A 180 4.82 -7.42 25.43
CA VAL A 180 5.75 -6.30 25.61
C VAL A 180 6.12 -5.70 24.25
N ILE A 181 6.70 -6.50 23.35
CA ILE A 181 7.27 -6.00 22.11
C ILE A 181 6.18 -5.65 21.09
N LEU A 182 5.26 -6.57 20.81
CA LEU A 182 4.22 -6.35 19.82
C LEU A 182 3.31 -5.14 20.15
N PRO A 183 2.88 -4.92 21.39
CA PRO A 183 2.16 -3.69 21.74
C PRO A 183 2.98 -2.41 21.52
N ALA A 184 4.28 -2.42 21.79
CA ALA A 184 5.16 -1.28 21.53
C ALA A 184 5.33 -1.00 20.02
N LEU A 185 5.32 -2.06 19.20
CA LEU A 185 5.42 -1.95 17.73
C LEU A 185 4.09 -1.63 17.05
N TRP A 186 2.96 -1.80 17.74
CA TRP A 186 1.63 -1.69 17.13
C TRP A 186 1.39 -0.36 16.40
N PRO A 187 1.75 0.82 16.96
CA PRO A 187 1.59 2.09 16.26
C PRO A 187 2.40 2.18 14.97
N ALA A 188 3.64 1.70 14.99
CA ALA A 188 4.51 1.68 13.82
C ALA A 188 4.00 0.68 12.77
N LEU A 189 3.50 -0.48 13.19
CA LEU A 189 2.91 -1.48 12.32
C LEU A 189 1.66 -0.95 11.60
N LEU A 190 0.78 -0.24 12.31
CA LEU A 190 -0.38 0.42 11.71
C LEU A 190 0.04 1.52 10.73
N THR A 191 1.07 2.29 11.05
CA THR A 191 1.63 3.30 10.13
C THR A 191 2.19 2.64 8.87
N GLY A 192 3.00 1.59 9.02
CA GLY A 192 3.54 0.83 7.89
C GLY A 192 2.46 0.20 7.03
N PHE A 193 1.42 -0.37 7.65
CA PHE A 193 0.24 -0.88 6.96
C PHE A 193 -0.47 0.21 6.15
N ALA A 194 -0.71 1.39 6.76
CA ALA A 194 -1.37 2.51 6.09
C ALA A 194 -0.58 3.00 4.87
N LEU A 195 0.74 3.14 5.02
CA LEU A 195 1.63 3.55 3.92
C LEU A 195 1.68 2.50 2.81
N ALA A 196 1.78 1.21 3.17
CA ALA A 196 1.76 0.11 2.21
C ALA A 196 0.43 0.06 1.44
N PHE A 197 -0.70 0.23 2.14
CA PHE A 197 -2.02 0.30 1.54
C PHE A 197 -2.15 1.49 0.58
N ALA A 198 -1.78 2.70 1.03
CA ALA A 198 -1.84 3.91 0.20
C ALA A 198 -0.99 3.77 -1.08
N ARG A 199 0.22 3.19 -0.94
CA ARG A 199 1.10 2.92 -2.07
C ARG A 199 0.49 1.90 -3.04
N ALA A 200 -0.14 0.85 -2.51
CA ALA A 200 -0.72 -0.23 -3.29
C ALA A 200 -1.98 0.21 -4.08
N VAL A 201 -2.86 1.03 -3.48
CA VAL A 201 -4.11 1.48 -4.13
C VAL A 201 -3.84 2.26 -5.42
N GLY A 202 -2.81 3.10 -5.43
CA GLY A 202 -2.44 3.93 -6.59
C GLY A 202 -1.53 3.22 -7.60
N GLU A 203 -1.21 1.93 -7.42
CA GLU A 203 -0.27 1.24 -8.31
C GLU A 203 -0.92 0.91 -9.66
N TYR A 204 -0.19 1.26 -10.72
CA TYR A 204 -0.56 1.00 -12.10
C TYR A 204 0.55 0.27 -12.86
N GLY A 205 1.79 0.79 -12.76
CA GLY A 205 2.89 0.42 -13.64
C GLY A 205 3.30 -1.05 -13.60
N SER A 206 3.34 -1.66 -12.40
CA SER A 206 3.66 -3.08 -12.27
C SER A 206 2.46 -3.97 -12.60
N VAL A 207 1.27 -3.52 -12.23
CA VAL A 207 0.05 -4.31 -12.37
C VAL A 207 -0.37 -4.47 -13.83
N ILE A 208 -0.18 -3.46 -14.68
CA ILE A 208 -0.56 -3.53 -16.11
C ILE A 208 0.03 -4.75 -16.84
N PHE A 209 1.24 -5.16 -16.48
CA PHE A 209 1.92 -6.28 -17.11
C PHE A 209 1.47 -7.64 -16.58
N ILE A 210 1.24 -7.75 -15.27
CA ILE A 210 0.95 -9.04 -14.62
C ILE A 210 -0.54 -9.35 -14.49
N ALA A 211 -1.41 -8.34 -14.52
CA ALA A 211 -2.85 -8.52 -14.30
C ALA A 211 -3.60 -9.18 -15.48
N GLY A 212 -3.08 -9.06 -16.70
CA GLY A 212 -3.77 -9.52 -17.91
C GLY A 212 -4.98 -8.69 -18.31
N ASN A 213 -5.33 -7.66 -17.55
CA ASN A 213 -6.32 -6.62 -17.84
C ASN A 213 -7.68 -7.14 -18.36
N MET A 214 -8.18 -8.23 -17.77
CA MET A 214 -9.47 -8.80 -18.16
C MET A 214 -10.62 -8.05 -17.48
N PRO A 215 -11.53 -7.42 -18.25
CA PRO A 215 -12.70 -6.75 -17.69
C PRO A 215 -13.47 -7.66 -16.72
N MET A 216 -13.97 -7.09 -15.62
CA MET A 216 -14.72 -7.79 -14.55
C MET A 216 -13.92 -8.86 -13.77
N LYS A 217 -12.67 -9.16 -14.15
CA LYS A 217 -11.86 -10.22 -13.51
C LYS A 217 -10.57 -9.70 -12.89
N SER A 218 -9.67 -9.14 -13.70
CA SER A 218 -8.34 -8.72 -13.26
C SER A 218 -7.99 -7.27 -13.60
N GLU A 219 -8.95 -6.51 -14.09
CA GLU A 219 -8.82 -5.09 -14.39
C GLU A 219 -8.91 -4.25 -13.10
N ILE A 220 -7.86 -3.50 -12.78
CA ILE A 220 -7.83 -2.57 -11.64
C ILE A 220 -8.37 -1.19 -12.03
N ALA A 221 -8.82 -0.40 -11.04
CA ALA A 221 -9.40 0.92 -11.29
C ALA A 221 -8.43 1.92 -11.96
N PRO A 222 -7.13 2.01 -11.58
CA PRO A 222 -6.18 2.85 -12.31
C PRO A 222 -6.05 2.49 -13.80
N LEU A 223 -6.09 1.21 -14.12
CA LEU A 223 -6.03 0.73 -15.51
C LEU A 223 -7.31 1.06 -16.28
N LEU A 224 -8.48 0.93 -15.63
CA LEU A 224 -9.75 1.32 -16.23
C LEU A 224 -9.82 2.83 -16.50
N ILE A 225 -9.24 3.68 -15.63
CA ILE A 225 -9.13 5.13 -15.86
C ILE A 225 -8.34 5.39 -17.15
N ILE A 226 -7.19 4.75 -17.34
CA ILE A 226 -6.38 4.90 -18.57
C ILE A 226 -7.16 4.42 -19.79
N THR A 227 -7.81 3.25 -19.71
CA THR A 227 -8.67 2.74 -20.79
C THR A 227 -9.76 3.74 -21.18
N LYS A 228 -10.39 4.41 -20.20
CA LYS A 228 -11.37 5.46 -20.45
C LYS A 228 -10.77 6.69 -21.13
N LEU A 229 -9.57 7.10 -20.72
CA LEU A 229 -8.83 8.21 -21.34
C LEU A 229 -8.48 7.89 -22.81
N GLU A 230 -8.00 6.68 -23.10
CA GLU A 230 -7.72 6.21 -24.47
C GLU A 230 -8.96 6.19 -25.36
N GLN A 231 -10.13 5.98 -24.76
CA GLN A 231 -11.44 6.05 -25.44
C GLN A 231 -11.99 7.49 -25.56
N TYR A 232 -11.23 8.50 -25.12
CA TYR A 232 -11.66 9.91 -25.05
C TYR A 232 -12.88 10.14 -24.11
N ASP A 233 -13.21 9.17 -23.25
CA ASP A 233 -14.26 9.30 -22.22
C ASP A 233 -13.67 9.96 -20.96
N TYR A 234 -13.40 11.25 -21.08
CA TYR A 234 -12.83 12.03 -19.97
C TYR A 234 -13.79 12.14 -18.77
N ALA A 235 -15.10 12.17 -19.02
CA ALA A 235 -16.10 12.24 -17.96
C ALA A 235 -16.13 10.94 -17.15
N GLY A 236 -16.12 9.80 -17.83
CA GLY A 236 -16.02 8.49 -17.18
C GLY A 236 -14.71 8.30 -16.42
N ALA A 237 -13.57 8.68 -17.02
CA ALA A 237 -12.27 8.59 -16.39
C ALA A 237 -12.19 9.42 -15.10
N THR A 238 -12.65 10.69 -15.15
CA THR A 238 -12.63 11.58 -13.97
C THR A 238 -13.63 11.14 -12.90
N ALA A 239 -14.81 10.59 -13.27
CA ALA A 239 -15.74 10.03 -12.30
C ALA A 239 -15.15 8.86 -11.51
N ILE A 240 -14.47 7.93 -12.18
CA ILE A 240 -13.77 6.80 -11.52
C ILE A 240 -12.63 7.33 -10.63
N ALA A 241 -11.85 8.30 -11.12
CA ALA A 241 -10.74 8.90 -10.37
C ALA A 241 -11.23 9.59 -9.09
N VAL A 242 -12.33 10.34 -9.15
CA VAL A 242 -12.93 10.99 -7.97
C VAL A 242 -13.39 9.96 -6.93
N VAL A 243 -14.07 8.91 -7.35
CA VAL A 243 -14.50 7.86 -6.41
C VAL A 243 -13.32 7.16 -5.80
N MET A 244 -12.31 6.85 -6.60
CA MET A 244 -11.07 6.24 -6.09
C MET A 244 -10.37 7.14 -5.07
N LEU A 245 -10.29 8.44 -5.34
CA LEU A 245 -9.71 9.43 -4.42
C LEU A 245 -10.51 9.51 -3.10
N VAL A 246 -11.83 9.63 -3.18
CA VAL A 246 -12.71 9.72 -1.99
C VAL A 246 -12.64 8.46 -1.15
N LEU A 247 -12.67 7.28 -1.77
CA LEU A 247 -12.54 6.01 -1.06
C LEU A 247 -11.15 5.86 -0.42
N SER A 248 -10.07 6.21 -1.13
CA SER A 248 -8.72 6.18 -0.59
C SER A 248 -8.59 7.10 0.63
N PHE A 249 -9.11 8.34 0.52
CA PHE A 249 -9.08 9.30 1.61
C PHE A 249 -9.90 8.84 2.82
N ALA A 250 -11.11 8.32 2.59
CA ALA A 250 -11.96 7.79 3.65
C ALA A 250 -11.32 6.60 4.38
N LEU A 251 -10.69 5.68 3.65
CA LEU A 251 -9.98 4.54 4.23
C LEU A 251 -8.75 4.98 5.02
N MET A 252 -7.97 5.93 4.49
CA MET A 252 -6.81 6.49 5.21
C MET A 252 -7.23 7.22 6.49
N LEU A 253 -8.31 8.00 6.46
CA LEU A 253 -8.87 8.60 7.67
C LEU A 253 -9.31 7.54 8.68
N GLY A 254 -9.95 6.47 8.22
CA GLY A 254 -10.34 5.33 9.07
C GLY A 254 -9.13 4.68 9.75
N ILE A 255 -8.07 4.41 8.99
CA ILE A 255 -6.82 3.82 9.53
C ILE A 255 -6.16 4.77 10.54
N ASN A 256 -6.07 6.07 10.21
CA ASN A 256 -5.51 7.07 11.12
C ASN A 256 -6.33 7.23 12.40
N ALA A 257 -7.66 7.16 12.31
CA ALA A 257 -8.54 7.18 13.48
C ALA A 257 -8.35 5.96 14.38
N LEU A 258 -8.19 4.77 13.78
CA LEU A 258 -7.84 3.55 14.51
C LEU A 258 -6.48 3.66 15.20
N GLN A 259 -5.50 4.23 14.51
CA GLN A 259 -4.16 4.45 15.06
C GLN A 259 -4.20 5.41 16.27
N SER A 260 -4.87 6.56 16.13
CA SER A 260 -4.98 7.52 17.22
C SER A 260 -5.74 6.95 18.43
N TRP A 261 -6.77 6.17 18.20
CA TRP A 261 -7.49 5.48 19.26
C TRP A 261 -6.63 4.41 19.97
N ALA A 262 -5.84 3.65 19.23
CA ALA A 262 -4.92 2.67 19.81
C ALA A 262 -3.83 3.35 20.67
N LEU A 263 -3.26 4.47 20.20
CA LEU A 263 -2.26 5.26 20.95
C LEU A 263 -2.83 5.80 22.25
N ASN A 264 -4.04 6.36 22.22
CA ASN A 264 -4.68 6.94 23.41
C ASN A 264 -5.00 5.90 24.49
N ARG A 265 -5.25 4.64 24.12
CA ARG A 265 -5.44 3.54 25.07
C ARG A 265 -4.14 3.14 25.79
N HIS A 266 -3.01 3.22 25.11
CA HIS A 266 -1.71 2.88 25.71
C HIS A 266 -1.12 4.04 26.54
N ALA A 267 -1.52 5.30 26.27
CA ALA A 267 -1.08 6.46 27.03
C ALA A 267 -1.87 6.66 28.35
N GLY A 268 -3.00 5.97 28.51
CA GLY A 268 -3.86 6.06 29.70
C GLY A 268 -3.79 4.83 30.62
N ALA A 269 -2.89 3.88 30.36
CA ALA A 269 -2.58 2.73 31.20
C ALA A 269 -1.17 2.84 31.77
#